data_cefdf61393a56477167316bb9536871c
#
_entry.id   cefdf61393a56477167316bb9536871c
#
_cell.length_a   1.000
_cell.length_b   1.000
_cell.length_c   1.000
_cell.angle_alpha   90.00
_cell.angle_beta   90.00
_cell.angle_gamma   90.00
#
_symmetry.space_group_name_H-M   'P 1'
#
loop_
_entity.id
_entity.type
_entity.pdbx_description
1 polymer ?
#
loop_
_entity_poly.entity_id
_entity_poly.type
_entity_poly.pdbx_seq_one_letter_code
_entity_poly.pdbx_strand_id
1 'polypeptide(L)'
;NKLINFVVSSAIKPENEEFLYCREKNLSIKHRSEILAMLMRTYTALAVAGSHGKTSTSTFLSTILELCTHNSSSITGGIIPIYNSNCHLENTKFLVAEVDESDGTINKYKSDIGIINNIDFDHCDHFSNLNEVISSFKYFAENSKKLLLNFDCEITRNNFYSDNNWSNITPSNVAYALIPTEINKNYTIGKYYENGNFISNLNIPIPGLHNLSNITAAIAAGRMIGIDFIKIKKNIKYLKLPKKRFEFRGQIDERNLYDDYAHHPNEIKATIKLGRLFIKQKSNNQSQENRLIAIFQP
;
A
#
# COMPACT_ATOMS: atom_id res chain seq x y z
N ASN A 1 3.49 40.31 7.64
CA ASN A 1 2.44 39.53 6.94
C ASN A 1 2.89 38.09 6.89
N LYS A 2 2.33 37.21 7.77
CA LYS A 2 2.50 35.77 7.63
C LYS A 2 1.70 35.38 6.40
N LEU A 3 2.35 34.78 5.38
CA LEU A 3 1.70 34.14 4.27
C LEU A 3 0.91 32.93 4.82
N ILE A 4 -0.40 33.06 4.87
CA ILE A 4 -1.30 31.96 5.26
C ILE A 4 -1.68 31.24 3.98
N ASN A 5 -1.40 29.93 3.92
CA ASN A 5 -1.89 29.05 2.86
C ASN A 5 -3.01 28.18 3.44
N PHE A 6 -4.14 28.13 2.75
CA PHE A 6 -5.21 27.20 3.05
C PHE A 6 -4.98 25.93 2.25
N VAL A 7 -5.16 24.78 2.87
CA VAL A 7 -5.01 23.48 2.23
C VAL A 7 -6.35 22.77 2.26
N VAL A 8 -6.80 22.34 1.09
CA VAL A 8 -8.08 21.67 0.92
C VAL A 8 -7.90 20.28 0.31
N SER A 9 -8.87 19.40 0.54
CA SER A 9 -8.97 18.09 -0.13
C SER A 9 -10.11 18.10 -1.15
N SER A 10 -10.14 17.09 -2.01
CA SER A 10 -11.21 16.86 -2.98
C SER A 10 -12.61 16.69 -2.34
N ALA A 11 -12.66 16.35 -1.04
CA ALA A 11 -13.92 16.23 -0.29
C ALA A 11 -14.57 17.58 0.06
N ILE A 12 -13.84 18.70 -0.03
CA ILE A 12 -14.37 20.03 0.28
C ILE A 12 -15.13 20.54 -0.94
N LYS A 13 -16.41 20.77 -0.75
CA LYS A 13 -17.30 21.29 -1.80
C LYS A 13 -17.10 22.79 -2.01
N PRO A 14 -17.37 23.30 -3.24
CA PRO A 14 -17.25 24.73 -3.55
C PRO A 14 -18.11 25.66 -2.66
N GLU A 15 -19.18 25.14 -2.07
CA GLU A 15 -20.13 25.86 -1.21
C GLU A 15 -19.68 25.92 0.25
N ASN A 16 -18.56 25.29 0.61
CA ASN A 16 -18.03 25.32 1.98
C ASN A 16 -17.69 26.77 2.36
N GLU A 17 -18.15 27.20 3.54
CA GLU A 17 -18.03 28.61 4.00
C GLU A 17 -16.59 29.06 4.13
N GLU A 18 -15.67 28.21 4.63
CA GLU A 18 -14.24 28.53 4.73
C GLU A 18 -13.61 28.67 3.34
N PHE A 19 -14.02 27.81 2.38
CA PHE A 19 -13.55 27.90 1.00
C PHE A 19 -14.03 29.18 0.32
N LEU A 20 -15.30 29.56 0.50
CA LEU A 20 -15.88 30.79 -0.03
C LEU A 20 -15.20 32.02 0.57
N TYR A 21 -14.97 32.02 1.89
CA TYR A 21 -14.25 33.11 2.57
C TYR A 21 -12.82 33.27 2.01
N CYS A 22 -12.11 32.17 1.82
CA CYS A 22 -10.76 32.22 1.25
C CYS A 22 -10.76 32.84 -0.15
N ARG A 23 -11.75 32.49 -0.98
CA ARG A 23 -11.90 33.05 -2.33
C ARG A 23 -12.24 34.53 -2.29
N GLU A 24 -13.20 34.95 -1.45
CA GLU A 24 -13.58 36.35 -1.27
C GLU A 24 -12.39 37.23 -0.86
N LYS A 25 -11.55 36.71 0.06
CA LYS A 25 -10.37 37.43 0.56
C LYS A 25 -9.11 37.24 -0.30
N ASN A 26 -9.21 36.59 -1.46
CA ASN A 26 -8.09 36.28 -2.35
C ASN A 26 -6.91 35.61 -1.62
N LEU A 27 -7.20 34.69 -0.68
CA LEU A 27 -6.20 33.95 0.05
C LEU A 27 -5.67 32.78 -0.79
N SER A 28 -4.41 32.41 -0.55
CA SER A 28 -3.80 31.28 -1.27
C SER A 28 -4.45 29.95 -0.84
N ILE A 29 -5.11 29.30 -1.75
CA ILE A 29 -5.70 27.95 -1.55
C ILE A 29 -4.86 26.96 -2.35
N LYS A 30 -4.40 25.89 -1.70
CA LYS A 30 -3.67 24.78 -2.31
C LYS A 30 -4.41 23.48 -2.07
N HIS A 31 -4.39 22.61 -3.06
CA HIS A 31 -4.89 21.25 -2.86
C HIS A 31 -3.88 20.41 -2.07
N ARG A 32 -4.36 19.45 -1.25
CA ARG A 32 -3.48 18.55 -0.46
C ARG A 32 -2.41 17.86 -1.31
N SER A 33 -2.76 17.50 -2.56
CA SER A 33 -1.84 16.87 -3.50
C SER A 33 -0.70 17.80 -3.95
N GLU A 34 -0.93 19.10 -4.02
CA GLU A 34 0.11 20.07 -4.36
C GLU A 34 1.15 20.17 -3.23
N ILE A 35 0.67 20.17 -1.97
CA ILE A 35 1.57 20.16 -0.80
C ILE A 35 2.38 18.86 -0.77
N LEU A 36 1.74 17.70 -0.98
CA LEU A 36 2.45 16.43 -1.04
C LEU A 36 3.48 16.43 -2.18
N ALA A 37 3.11 16.89 -3.39
CA ALA A 37 4.04 17.00 -4.51
C ALA A 37 5.22 17.95 -4.23
N MET A 38 5.00 19.04 -3.49
CA MET A 38 6.08 19.94 -3.05
C MET A 38 7.02 19.23 -2.07
N LEU A 39 6.49 18.52 -1.08
CA LEU A 39 7.29 17.75 -0.12
C LEU A 39 8.12 16.68 -0.83
N MET A 40 7.50 15.89 -1.72
CA MET A 40 8.19 14.82 -2.46
C MET A 40 9.42 15.32 -3.22
N ARG A 41 9.43 16.57 -3.69
CA ARG A 41 10.59 17.16 -4.38
C ARG A 41 11.77 17.46 -3.47
N THR A 42 11.56 17.54 -2.15
CA THR A 42 12.62 17.86 -1.18
C THR A 42 13.26 16.60 -0.57
N TYR A 43 12.71 15.42 -0.87
CA TYR A 43 13.17 14.13 -0.37
C TYR A 43 13.55 13.20 -1.52
N THR A 44 14.25 12.11 -1.19
CA THR A 44 14.26 10.90 -2.02
C THR A 44 12.92 10.19 -1.83
N ALA A 45 11.99 10.43 -2.74
CA ALA A 45 10.61 10.03 -2.61
C ALA A 45 10.38 8.59 -3.12
N LEU A 46 9.81 7.75 -2.24
CA LEU A 46 9.33 6.40 -2.55
C LEU A 46 7.80 6.49 -2.58
N ALA A 47 7.23 6.58 -3.77
CA ALA A 47 5.80 6.81 -3.98
C ALA A 47 5.08 5.49 -4.24
N VAL A 48 4.08 5.19 -3.43
CA VAL A 48 3.29 3.97 -3.54
C VAL A 48 1.94 4.29 -4.18
N ALA A 49 1.74 3.79 -5.39
CA ALA A 49 0.53 3.90 -6.19
C ALA A 49 -0.11 2.53 -6.45
N GLY A 50 -1.33 2.54 -6.95
CA GLY A 50 -2.09 1.34 -7.33
C GLY A 50 -3.52 1.42 -6.86
N SER A 51 -4.43 0.77 -7.56
CA SER A 51 -5.85 0.76 -7.18
C SER A 51 -6.03 0.16 -5.78
N HIS A 52 -5.26 -0.89 -5.44
CA HIS A 52 -5.36 -1.57 -4.13
C HIS A 52 -4.01 -1.74 -3.45
N GLY A 53 -4.02 -1.85 -2.11
CA GLY A 53 -2.85 -2.18 -1.30
C GLY A 53 -1.88 -1.03 -1.03
N LYS A 54 -2.14 0.19 -1.50
CA LYS A 54 -1.29 1.38 -1.27
C LYS A 54 -0.91 1.55 0.19
N THR A 55 -1.89 1.66 1.07
CA THR A 55 -1.70 1.88 2.51
C THR A 55 -0.91 0.75 3.18
N SER A 56 -1.18 -0.51 2.82
CA SER A 56 -0.44 -1.64 3.39
C SER A 56 1.02 -1.64 2.93
N THR A 57 1.27 -1.42 1.63
CA THR A 57 2.63 -1.37 1.08
C THR A 57 3.44 -0.22 1.68
N SER A 58 2.87 0.99 1.75
CA SER A 58 3.55 2.15 2.34
C SER A 58 3.81 1.95 3.83
N THR A 59 2.87 1.34 4.58
CA THR A 59 3.06 0.97 5.98
C THR A 59 4.21 -0.02 6.17
N PHE A 60 4.26 -1.09 5.36
CA PHE A 60 5.35 -2.08 5.46
C PHE A 60 6.69 -1.47 5.07
N LEU A 61 6.73 -0.67 4.01
CA LEU A 61 7.96 0.00 3.58
C LEU A 61 8.48 0.95 4.66
N SER A 62 7.63 1.82 5.21
CA SER A 62 8.00 2.73 6.31
C SER A 62 8.52 1.96 7.52
N THR A 63 7.86 0.85 7.88
CA THR A 63 8.29 -0.01 8.99
C THR A 63 9.64 -0.66 8.72
N ILE A 64 9.88 -1.15 7.49
CA ILE A 64 11.17 -1.75 7.09
C ILE A 64 12.29 -0.70 7.16
N LEU A 65 12.06 0.52 6.64
CA LEU A 65 13.05 1.58 6.68
C LEU A 65 13.42 1.92 8.13
N GLU A 66 12.43 2.14 8.97
CA GLU A 66 12.63 2.44 10.40
C GLU A 66 13.44 1.36 11.10
N LEU A 67 12.99 0.12 11.03
CA LEU A 67 13.64 -1.00 11.71
C LEU A 67 15.02 -1.35 11.16
N CYS A 68 15.31 -0.95 9.92
CA CYS A 68 16.62 -1.16 9.29
C CYS A 68 17.56 0.06 9.40
N THR A 69 17.22 1.04 10.23
CA THR A 69 18.04 2.24 10.49
C THR A 69 18.23 3.14 9.25
N HIS A 70 17.23 3.20 8.39
CA HIS A 70 17.21 4.10 7.24
C HIS A 70 16.24 5.27 7.44
N ASN A 71 15.65 5.38 8.59
CA ASN A 71 14.65 6.37 9.00
C ASN A 71 13.95 7.05 7.82
N SER A 72 12.67 7.19 7.86
CA SER A 72 11.93 7.85 6.80
C SER A 72 10.82 8.74 7.34
N SER A 73 10.61 9.88 6.72
CA SER A 73 9.33 10.55 6.81
C SER A 73 8.29 9.72 6.05
N SER A 74 7.05 9.72 6.53
CA SER A 74 5.99 8.89 5.94
C SER A 74 4.67 9.64 5.93
N ILE A 75 3.94 9.56 4.81
CA ILE A 75 2.58 10.11 4.64
C ILE A 75 1.74 9.05 3.96
N THR A 76 0.76 8.50 4.68
CA THR A 76 -0.05 7.36 4.23
C THR A 76 -1.54 7.60 4.47
N GLY A 77 -2.39 6.82 3.81
CA GLY A 77 -3.85 6.88 3.99
C GLY A 77 -4.36 6.25 5.28
N GLY A 78 -3.52 5.50 6.01
CA GLY A 78 -3.90 4.80 7.26
C GLY A 78 -2.85 4.90 8.35
N ILE A 79 -3.24 4.51 9.57
CA ILE A 79 -2.35 4.55 10.73
C ILE A 79 -1.26 3.50 10.60
N ILE A 80 0.00 3.94 10.59
CA ILE A 80 1.20 3.10 10.61
C ILE A 80 1.42 2.66 12.07
N PRO A 81 1.40 1.35 12.38
CA PRO A 81 1.41 0.88 13.76
C PRO A 81 2.65 1.31 14.56
N ILE A 82 3.83 1.34 13.93
CA ILE A 82 5.08 1.70 14.62
C ILE A 82 5.11 3.16 15.07
N TYR A 83 4.42 4.04 14.34
CA TYR A 83 4.33 5.48 14.67
C TYR A 83 3.01 5.85 15.36
N ASN A 84 2.02 4.96 15.37
CA ASN A 84 0.64 5.23 15.78
C ASN A 84 0.06 6.50 15.11
N SER A 85 0.45 6.77 13.87
CA SER A 85 0.07 7.94 13.08
C SER A 85 0.05 7.59 11.59
N ASN A 86 -0.69 8.34 10.80
CA ASN A 86 -0.66 8.28 9.34
C ASN A 86 0.36 9.25 8.73
N CYS A 87 1.00 10.07 9.56
CA CYS A 87 2.07 10.96 9.18
C CYS A 87 3.19 10.89 10.22
N HIS A 88 4.41 10.69 9.76
CA HIS A 88 5.61 10.73 10.56
C HIS A 88 6.65 11.61 9.86
N LEU A 89 7.19 12.60 10.55
CA LEU A 89 8.22 13.49 10.03
C LEU A 89 9.50 13.32 10.82
N GLU A 90 10.59 13.13 10.11
CA GLU A 90 11.92 13.00 10.69
C GLU A 90 12.96 13.72 9.83
N ASN A 91 14.09 14.06 10.44
CA ASN A 91 15.22 14.66 9.73
C ASN A 91 15.97 13.58 8.94
N THR A 92 15.46 13.23 7.79
CA THR A 92 15.95 12.16 6.92
C THR A 92 15.85 12.57 5.46
N LYS A 93 16.56 11.85 4.59
CA LYS A 93 16.46 12.07 3.14
C LYS A 93 15.29 11.31 2.48
N PHE A 94 14.70 10.33 3.14
CA PHE A 94 13.67 9.48 2.56
C PHE A 94 12.26 9.91 2.95
N LEU A 95 11.35 9.90 1.98
CA LEU A 95 9.91 10.06 2.18
C LEU A 95 9.18 8.87 1.55
N VAL A 96 8.45 8.11 2.35
CA VAL A 96 7.47 7.15 1.87
C VAL A 96 6.12 7.86 1.74
N ALA A 97 5.59 7.96 0.54
CA ALA A 97 4.34 8.65 0.27
C ALA A 97 3.34 7.72 -0.42
N GLU A 98 2.15 7.62 0.15
CA GLU A 98 1.00 7.04 -0.56
C GLU A 98 0.46 8.09 -1.52
N VAL A 99 0.37 7.74 -2.81
CA VAL A 99 -0.17 8.62 -3.86
C VAL A 99 -1.45 8.04 -4.40
N ASP A 100 -2.46 8.90 -4.48
CA ASP A 100 -3.82 8.51 -4.81
C ASP A 100 -4.13 8.89 -6.26
N GLU A 101 -4.75 7.98 -6.99
CA GLU A 101 -5.21 8.17 -8.36
C GLU A 101 -6.65 8.67 -8.44
N SER A 102 -7.44 8.50 -7.38
CA SER A 102 -8.90 8.62 -7.37
C SER A 102 -9.44 9.99 -7.83
N ASP A 103 -8.67 11.04 -7.61
CA ASP A 103 -9.01 12.42 -8.00
C ASP A 103 -8.16 12.97 -9.17
N GLY A 104 -7.50 12.07 -9.92
CA GLY A 104 -6.61 12.43 -11.04
C GLY A 104 -5.35 13.18 -10.64
N THR A 105 -5.04 13.28 -9.35
CA THR A 105 -3.87 14.05 -8.89
C THR A 105 -2.56 13.28 -8.97
N ILE A 106 -2.59 11.99 -9.28
CA ILE A 106 -1.42 11.12 -9.39
C ILE A 106 -0.37 11.66 -10.38
N ASN A 107 -0.79 12.37 -11.42
CA ASN A 107 0.09 12.97 -12.43
C ASN A 107 0.92 14.16 -11.93
N LYS A 108 0.62 14.70 -10.74
CA LYS A 108 1.38 15.80 -10.13
C LYS A 108 2.64 15.34 -9.43
N TYR A 109 2.75 14.04 -9.11
CA TYR A 109 3.81 13.51 -8.26
C TYR A 109 5.05 13.13 -9.07
N LYS A 110 6.20 13.52 -8.53
CA LYS A 110 7.52 13.09 -9.00
C LYS A 110 8.18 12.27 -7.93
N SER A 111 8.74 11.11 -8.29
CA SER A 111 9.37 10.21 -7.33
C SER A 111 10.73 9.70 -7.79
N ASP A 112 11.57 9.31 -6.83
CA ASP A 112 12.81 8.58 -7.12
C ASP A 112 12.51 7.11 -7.41
N ILE A 113 11.55 6.53 -6.68
CA ILE A 113 11.00 5.19 -6.95
C ILE A 113 9.48 5.28 -6.95
N GLY A 114 8.87 5.04 -8.10
CA GLY A 114 7.43 4.82 -8.24
C GLY A 114 7.09 3.34 -8.13
N ILE A 115 6.25 2.99 -7.18
CA ILE A 115 5.80 1.62 -6.94
C ILE A 115 4.36 1.51 -7.42
N ILE A 116 4.08 0.59 -8.36
CA ILE A 116 2.73 0.35 -8.88
C ILE A 116 2.29 -1.05 -8.46
N ASN A 117 1.42 -1.13 -7.45
CA ASN A 117 0.94 -2.39 -6.89
C ASN A 117 0.06 -3.17 -7.88
N ASN A 118 -0.90 -2.48 -8.47
CA ASN A 118 -1.86 -3.02 -9.43
C ASN A 118 -2.62 -1.85 -10.06
N ILE A 119 -3.30 -2.15 -11.16
CA ILE A 119 -4.22 -1.23 -11.82
C ILE A 119 -5.52 -1.98 -12.05
N ASP A 120 -6.62 -1.40 -11.63
CA ASP A 120 -7.97 -1.91 -11.79
C ASP A 120 -8.90 -0.74 -12.17
N PHE A 121 -10.05 -1.05 -12.76
CA PHE A 121 -11.06 -0.03 -13.03
C PHE A 121 -11.82 0.28 -11.74
N ASP A 122 -11.46 1.38 -11.13
CA ASP A 122 -12.07 1.92 -9.91
C ASP A 122 -12.31 3.43 -10.10
N HIS A 123 -12.97 4.07 -9.14
CA HIS A 123 -13.22 5.50 -9.15
C HIS A 123 -13.99 5.99 -10.39
N CYS A 124 -15.13 5.31 -10.69
CA CYS A 124 -16.01 5.62 -11.84
C CYS A 124 -16.54 7.06 -11.85
N ASP A 125 -16.48 7.77 -10.73
CA ASP A 125 -16.83 9.20 -10.64
C ASP A 125 -15.81 10.10 -11.35
N HIS A 126 -14.56 9.62 -11.53
CA HIS A 126 -13.49 10.38 -12.15
C HIS A 126 -13.03 9.81 -13.49
N PHE A 127 -12.99 8.49 -13.63
CA PHE A 127 -12.57 7.81 -14.85
C PHE A 127 -13.74 7.15 -15.57
N SER A 128 -13.86 7.41 -16.88
CA SER A 128 -14.91 6.83 -17.70
C SER A 128 -14.62 5.40 -18.14
N ASN A 129 -13.35 5.00 -18.17
CA ASN A 129 -12.92 3.66 -18.59
C ASN A 129 -11.50 3.32 -18.09
N LEU A 130 -11.13 2.03 -18.21
CA LEU A 130 -9.82 1.52 -17.80
C LEU A 130 -8.63 2.20 -18.51
N ASN A 131 -8.79 2.61 -19.76
CA ASN A 131 -7.70 3.26 -20.51
C ASN A 131 -7.33 4.63 -19.93
N GLU A 132 -8.30 5.36 -19.39
CA GLU A 132 -8.04 6.63 -18.69
C GLU A 132 -7.26 6.38 -17.40
N VAL A 133 -7.62 5.34 -16.63
CA VAL A 133 -6.85 4.92 -15.45
C VAL A 133 -5.41 4.58 -15.86
N ILE A 134 -5.23 3.72 -16.86
CA ILE A 134 -3.90 3.34 -17.36
C ILE A 134 -3.11 4.59 -17.80
N SER A 135 -3.75 5.55 -18.46
CA SER A 135 -3.09 6.77 -18.92
C SER A 135 -2.60 7.62 -17.74
N SER A 136 -3.38 7.74 -16.66
CA SER A 136 -2.96 8.45 -15.45
C SER A 136 -1.73 7.80 -14.79
N PHE A 137 -1.70 6.46 -14.73
CA PHE A 137 -0.53 5.73 -14.23
C PHE A 137 0.70 5.86 -15.16
N LYS A 138 0.52 6.00 -16.48
CA LYS A 138 1.62 6.28 -17.41
C LYS A 138 2.29 7.62 -17.11
N TYR A 139 1.50 8.68 -16.85
CA TYR A 139 2.07 9.97 -16.42
C TYR A 139 2.86 9.85 -15.10
N PHE A 140 2.34 9.09 -14.13
CA PHE A 140 3.08 8.82 -12.90
C PHE A 140 4.39 8.06 -13.16
N ALA A 141 4.35 7.05 -14.02
CA ALA A 141 5.52 6.28 -14.40
C ALA A 141 6.60 7.13 -15.06
N GLU A 142 6.23 8.00 -16.01
CA GLU A 142 7.13 8.94 -16.68
C GLU A 142 7.77 9.96 -15.73
N ASN A 143 7.07 10.31 -14.63
CA ASN A 143 7.57 11.20 -13.59
C ASN A 143 8.34 10.50 -12.46
N SER A 144 8.57 9.19 -12.57
CA SER A 144 9.34 8.39 -11.63
C SER A 144 10.71 8.04 -12.21
N LYS A 145 11.81 8.30 -11.45
CA LYS A 145 13.17 7.99 -11.92
C LYS A 145 13.41 6.50 -12.11
N LYS A 146 12.82 5.68 -11.24
CA LYS A 146 12.79 4.22 -11.32
C LYS A 146 11.39 3.73 -11.03
N LEU A 147 10.99 2.63 -11.65
CA LEU A 147 9.73 1.97 -11.39
C LEU A 147 9.96 0.63 -10.70
N LEU A 148 9.08 0.27 -9.77
CA LEU A 148 8.94 -1.06 -9.20
C LEU A 148 7.53 -1.56 -9.50
N LEU A 149 7.41 -2.62 -10.30
CA LEU A 149 6.16 -3.06 -10.90
C LEU A 149 5.73 -4.44 -10.41
N ASN A 150 4.44 -4.60 -10.15
CA ASN A 150 3.87 -5.92 -9.90
C ASN A 150 3.74 -6.72 -11.21
N PHE A 151 4.56 -7.75 -11.36
CA PHE A 151 4.54 -8.61 -12.54
C PHE A 151 3.32 -9.54 -12.57
N ASP A 152 2.70 -9.83 -11.43
CA ASP A 152 1.51 -10.67 -11.34
C ASP A 152 0.23 -9.92 -11.74
N CYS A 153 0.25 -8.58 -11.78
CA CYS A 153 -0.83 -7.78 -12.32
C CYS A 153 -0.73 -7.71 -13.85
N GLU A 154 -1.68 -8.30 -14.55
CA GLU A 154 -1.71 -8.38 -15.99
C GLU A 154 -1.69 -6.99 -16.65
N ILE A 155 -2.50 -6.06 -16.13
CA ILE A 155 -2.57 -4.69 -16.68
C ILE A 155 -1.23 -3.98 -16.50
N THR A 156 -0.59 -4.11 -15.34
CA THR A 156 0.72 -3.53 -15.08
C THR A 156 1.77 -4.12 -16.00
N ARG A 157 1.84 -5.45 -16.10
CA ARG A 157 2.79 -6.18 -16.96
C ARG A 157 2.67 -5.84 -18.44
N ASN A 158 1.45 -5.64 -18.94
CA ASN A 158 1.19 -5.40 -20.36
C ASN A 158 1.38 -3.92 -20.77
N ASN A 159 1.33 -2.99 -19.83
CA ASN A 159 1.36 -1.55 -20.15
C ASN A 159 2.63 -0.82 -19.70
N PHE A 160 3.45 -1.44 -18.85
CA PHE A 160 4.62 -0.81 -18.26
C PHE A 160 5.85 -1.72 -18.39
N TYR A 161 7.03 -1.11 -18.47
CA TYR A 161 8.30 -1.81 -18.48
C TYR A 161 9.19 -1.32 -17.33
N SER A 162 9.80 -2.25 -16.62
CA SER A 162 10.89 -1.98 -15.67
C SER A 162 11.70 -3.25 -15.42
N ASP A 163 13.01 -3.10 -15.27
CA ASP A 163 13.90 -4.17 -14.79
C ASP A 163 13.66 -4.47 -13.31
N ASN A 164 13.03 -3.54 -12.57
CA ASN A 164 12.64 -3.75 -11.18
C ASN A 164 11.17 -4.14 -11.11
N ASN A 165 10.92 -5.39 -10.87
CA ASN A 165 9.58 -5.94 -10.77
C ASN A 165 9.54 -7.06 -9.72
N TRP A 166 8.34 -7.41 -9.27
CA TRP A 166 8.17 -8.51 -8.31
C TRP A 166 7.03 -9.44 -8.68
N SER A 167 7.14 -10.68 -8.17
CA SER A 167 6.10 -11.71 -8.30
C SER A 167 5.96 -12.52 -7.02
N ASN A 168 4.74 -13.04 -6.80
CA ASN A 168 4.45 -14.05 -5.79
C ASN A 168 4.02 -15.40 -6.43
N ILE A 169 4.14 -15.51 -7.75
CA ILE A 169 3.78 -16.69 -8.54
C ILE A 169 5.03 -17.38 -9.08
N THR A 170 5.98 -16.62 -9.60
CA THR A 170 7.19 -17.16 -10.23
C THR A 170 8.44 -16.37 -9.85
N PRO A 171 9.59 -17.03 -9.64
CA PRO A 171 10.87 -16.37 -9.48
C PRO A 171 11.54 -16.05 -10.83
N SER A 172 10.99 -16.53 -11.94
CA SER A 172 11.58 -16.38 -13.27
C SER A 172 11.20 -15.04 -13.91
N ASN A 173 12.17 -14.39 -14.54
CA ASN A 173 12.00 -13.13 -15.28
C ASN A 173 11.52 -11.95 -14.40
N VAL A 174 11.81 -12.00 -13.10
CA VAL A 174 11.54 -10.92 -12.16
C VAL A 174 12.75 -10.61 -11.31
N ALA A 175 12.91 -9.34 -10.92
CA ALA A 175 14.02 -8.91 -10.07
C ALA A 175 13.85 -9.45 -8.63
N TYR A 176 12.63 -9.50 -8.14
CA TYR A 176 12.30 -9.94 -6.78
C TYR A 176 11.14 -10.92 -6.79
N ALA A 177 11.24 -12.01 -6.03
CA ALA A 177 10.09 -12.88 -5.84
C ALA A 177 9.99 -13.38 -4.40
N LEU A 178 8.75 -13.54 -3.93
CA LEU A 178 8.46 -14.15 -2.64
C LEU A 178 7.35 -15.17 -2.84
N ILE A 179 7.75 -16.42 -3.06
CA ILE A 179 6.84 -17.51 -3.43
C ILE A 179 6.32 -18.19 -2.15
N PRO A 180 5.02 -18.14 -1.88
CA PRO A 180 4.45 -18.73 -0.67
C PRO A 180 4.57 -20.26 -0.71
N THR A 181 4.98 -20.84 0.41
CA THR A 181 5.03 -22.29 0.63
C THR A 181 3.99 -22.72 1.66
N GLU A 182 3.62 -21.84 2.58
CA GLU A 182 2.57 -22.09 3.57
C GLU A 182 1.86 -20.77 3.89
N ILE A 183 0.54 -20.81 3.98
CA ILE A 183 -0.30 -19.70 4.41
C ILE A 183 -1.32 -20.24 5.42
N ASN A 184 -1.27 -19.72 6.63
CA ASN A 184 -2.27 -20.01 7.65
C ASN A 184 -2.81 -18.72 8.27
N LYS A 185 -3.64 -18.81 9.32
CA LYS A 185 -4.27 -17.64 9.95
C LYS A 185 -3.32 -16.70 10.67
N ASN A 186 -2.10 -17.13 11.02
CA ASN A 186 -1.18 -16.37 11.86
C ASN A 186 0.02 -15.84 11.09
N TYR A 187 0.44 -16.55 10.02
CA TYR A 187 1.65 -16.22 9.27
C TYR A 187 1.60 -16.72 7.83
N THR A 188 2.55 -16.25 7.05
CA THR A 188 2.89 -16.77 5.72
C THR A 188 4.37 -17.13 5.68
N ILE A 189 4.68 -18.35 5.24
CA ILE A 189 6.07 -18.77 4.94
C ILE A 189 6.26 -18.72 3.42
N GLY A 190 7.38 -18.15 2.96
CA GLY A 190 7.71 -18.09 1.55
C GLY A 190 9.20 -18.17 1.29
N LYS A 191 9.55 -18.55 0.06
CA LYS A 191 10.91 -18.54 -0.47
C LYS A 191 11.17 -17.21 -1.17
N TYR A 192 12.18 -16.48 -0.73
CA TYR A 192 12.57 -15.21 -1.33
C TYR A 192 13.70 -15.41 -2.32
N TYR A 193 13.58 -14.73 -3.46
CA TYR A 193 14.52 -14.78 -4.59
C TYR A 193 14.87 -13.37 -5.05
N GLU A 194 16.11 -13.18 -5.52
CA GLU A 194 16.55 -12.00 -6.27
C GLU A 194 17.15 -12.44 -7.61
N ASN A 195 16.66 -11.88 -8.72
CA ASN A 195 17.06 -12.22 -10.08
C ASN A 195 17.08 -13.74 -10.34
N GLY A 196 16.02 -14.43 -9.89
CA GLY A 196 15.87 -15.88 -10.03
C GLY A 196 16.66 -16.72 -9.03
N ASN A 197 17.61 -16.16 -8.27
CA ASN A 197 18.41 -16.87 -7.30
C ASN A 197 17.70 -16.95 -5.94
N PHE A 198 17.63 -18.16 -5.37
CA PHE A 198 17.12 -18.34 -4.02
C PHE A 198 18.03 -17.67 -2.99
N ILE A 199 17.44 -16.81 -2.18
CA ILE A 199 18.17 -16.07 -1.13
C ILE A 199 17.89 -16.67 0.25
N SER A 200 16.60 -16.85 0.60
CA SER A 200 16.21 -17.33 1.94
C SER A 200 14.74 -17.71 2.05
N ASN A 201 14.43 -18.49 3.08
CA ASN A 201 13.08 -18.61 3.57
C ASN A 201 12.75 -17.42 4.50
N LEU A 202 11.53 -16.90 4.37
CA LEU A 202 10.96 -15.86 5.24
C LEU A 202 9.74 -16.41 5.96
N ASN A 203 9.64 -16.10 7.25
CA ASN A 203 8.45 -16.31 8.06
C ASN A 203 7.86 -14.93 8.40
N ILE A 204 6.70 -14.63 7.87
CA ILE A 204 6.06 -13.33 7.92
C ILE A 204 4.83 -13.44 8.83
N PRO A 205 4.71 -12.65 9.91
CA PRO A 205 3.63 -12.75 10.89
C PRO A 205 2.31 -12.12 10.36
N ILE A 206 2.09 -12.19 9.07
CA ILE A 206 0.93 -11.62 8.39
C ILE A 206 0.42 -12.64 7.38
N PRO A 207 -0.86 -13.04 7.49
CA PRO A 207 -1.48 -13.99 6.58
C PRO A 207 -2.01 -13.31 5.31
N GLY A 208 -2.20 -14.11 4.26
CA GLY A 208 -2.91 -13.74 3.04
C GLY A 208 -2.02 -13.33 1.88
N LEU A 209 -2.39 -13.80 0.67
CA LEU A 209 -1.62 -13.58 -0.57
C LEU A 209 -1.51 -12.10 -0.93
N HIS A 210 -2.57 -11.31 -0.77
CA HIS A 210 -2.56 -9.88 -1.05
C HIS A 210 -1.59 -9.13 -0.14
N ASN A 211 -1.51 -9.51 1.16
CA ASN A 211 -0.54 -8.95 2.08
C ASN A 211 0.89 -9.37 1.72
N LEU A 212 1.07 -10.61 1.27
CA LEU A 212 2.37 -11.09 0.80
C LEU A 212 2.87 -10.25 -0.38
N SER A 213 1.99 -9.91 -1.33
CA SER A 213 2.35 -9.04 -2.47
C SER A 213 2.78 -7.65 -2.01
N ASN A 214 2.02 -7.03 -1.10
CA ASN A 214 2.35 -5.72 -0.54
C ASN A 214 3.69 -5.75 0.22
N ILE A 215 3.97 -6.84 0.95
CA ILE A 215 5.24 -7.03 1.67
C ILE A 215 6.39 -7.25 0.69
N THR A 216 6.17 -8.00 -0.39
CA THR A 216 7.19 -8.22 -1.43
C THR A 216 7.57 -6.90 -2.08
N ALA A 217 6.61 -6.05 -2.42
CA ALA A 217 6.85 -4.70 -2.93
C ALA A 217 7.68 -3.86 -1.95
N ALA A 218 7.34 -3.90 -0.65
CA ALA A 218 8.07 -3.15 0.38
C ALA A 218 9.50 -3.65 0.56
N ILE A 219 9.74 -4.97 0.55
CA ILE A 219 11.08 -5.57 0.59
C ILE A 219 11.88 -5.13 -0.64
N ALA A 220 11.31 -5.27 -1.85
CA ALA A 220 11.95 -4.90 -3.10
C ALA A 220 12.34 -3.41 -3.13
N ALA A 221 11.44 -2.52 -2.72
CA ALA A 221 11.73 -1.09 -2.62
C ALA A 221 12.87 -0.80 -1.61
N GLY A 222 12.87 -1.47 -0.46
CA GLY A 222 13.96 -1.39 0.51
C GLY A 222 15.30 -1.85 -0.09
N ARG A 223 15.29 -2.94 -0.88
CA ARG A 223 16.49 -3.43 -1.58
C ARG A 223 16.98 -2.43 -2.64
N MET A 224 16.07 -1.80 -3.38
CA MET A 224 16.43 -0.80 -4.40
C MET A 224 17.14 0.43 -3.82
N ILE A 225 16.88 0.78 -2.57
CA ILE A 225 17.59 1.89 -1.88
C ILE A 225 18.81 1.41 -1.08
N GLY A 226 19.18 0.13 -1.19
CA GLY A 226 20.41 -0.42 -0.62
C GLY A 226 20.31 -1.01 0.78
N ILE A 227 19.10 -1.26 1.31
CA ILE A 227 18.97 -1.95 2.60
C ILE A 227 19.45 -3.39 2.45
N ASP A 228 20.34 -3.81 3.33
CA ASP A 228 20.82 -5.19 3.38
C ASP A 228 19.64 -6.16 3.68
N PHE A 229 19.55 -7.22 2.88
CA PHE A 229 18.53 -8.24 3.05
C PHE A 229 18.55 -8.90 4.43
N ILE A 230 19.74 -9.10 5.02
CA ILE A 230 19.87 -9.71 6.35
C ILE A 230 19.17 -8.83 7.41
N LYS A 231 19.27 -7.50 7.28
CA LYS A 231 18.56 -6.57 8.17
C LYS A 231 17.04 -6.69 7.97
N ILE A 232 16.56 -6.74 6.72
CA ILE A 232 15.14 -6.93 6.43
C ILE A 232 14.64 -8.24 7.02
N LYS A 233 15.33 -9.35 6.76
CA LYS A 233 14.98 -10.69 7.28
C LYS A 233 14.89 -10.71 8.81
N LYS A 234 15.84 -10.07 9.50
CA LYS A 234 15.85 -9.98 10.98
C LYS A 234 14.63 -9.26 11.53
N ASN A 235 14.16 -8.23 10.80
CA ASN A 235 13.14 -7.30 11.26
C ASN A 235 11.73 -7.60 10.74
N ILE A 236 11.59 -8.47 9.73
CA ILE A 236 10.29 -8.78 9.10
C ILE A 236 9.23 -9.30 10.10
N LYS A 237 9.66 -9.94 11.17
CA LYS A 237 8.82 -10.44 12.27
C LYS A 237 8.06 -9.35 13.04
N TYR A 238 8.46 -8.09 12.89
CA TYR A 238 7.83 -6.95 13.55
C TYR A 238 6.82 -6.23 12.66
N LEU A 239 6.63 -6.66 11.41
CA LEU A 239 5.61 -6.10 10.53
C LEU A 239 4.22 -6.31 11.11
N LYS A 240 3.39 -5.27 11.00
CA LYS A 240 1.98 -5.27 11.40
C LYS A 240 1.15 -4.63 10.31
N LEU A 241 -0.08 -5.11 10.14
CA LEU A 241 -1.07 -4.48 9.28
C LEU A 241 -1.41 -3.07 9.79
N PRO A 242 -1.69 -2.10 8.91
CA PRO A 242 -2.27 -0.83 9.31
C PRO A 242 -3.66 -1.05 9.92
N LYS A 243 -4.15 -0.09 10.71
CA LYS A 243 -5.50 -0.16 11.27
C LYS A 243 -6.56 -0.27 10.17
N LYS A 244 -7.70 -0.89 10.48
CA LYS A 244 -8.80 -1.17 9.56
C LYS A 244 -8.42 -2.05 8.36
N ARG A 245 -7.40 -2.91 8.50
CA ARG A 245 -7.03 -3.94 7.52
C ARG A 245 -7.03 -5.29 8.23
N PHE A 246 -8.17 -6.00 8.16
CA PHE A 246 -8.45 -7.25 8.88
C PHE A 246 -8.13 -7.13 10.38
N GLU A 247 -8.49 -5.98 10.96
CA GLU A 247 -8.18 -5.64 12.35
C GLU A 247 -9.11 -6.40 13.30
N PHE A 248 -8.54 -7.16 14.22
CA PHE A 248 -9.32 -7.81 15.27
C PHE A 248 -9.86 -6.76 16.25
N ARG A 249 -11.19 -6.70 16.40
CA ARG A 249 -11.88 -5.70 17.23
C ARG A 249 -12.37 -6.27 18.58
N GLY A 250 -12.43 -7.59 18.68
CA GLY A 250 -12.89 -8.25 19.89
C GLY A 250 -13.67 -9.52 19.61
N GLN A 251 -14.28 -10.05 20.68
CA GLN A 251 -15.08 -11.27 20.64
C GLN A 251 -16.42 -11.03 21.34
N ILE A 252 -17.51 -11.49 20.72
CA ILE A 252 -18.87 -11.46 21.26
C ILE A 252 -19.45 -12.88 21.12
N ASP A 253 -19.88 -13.50 22.21
CA ASP A 253 -20.44 -14.85 22.22
C ASP A 253 -19.59 -15.85 21.40
N GLU A 254 -18.30 -15.93 21.69
CA GLU A 254 -17.30 -16.77 21.00
C GLU A 254 -17.09 -16.44 19.52
N ARG A 255 -17.71 -15.40 18.99
CA ARG A 255 -17.56 -14.93 17.63
C ARG A 255 -16.50 -13.84 17.56
N ASN A 256 -15.48 -14.04 16.76
CA ASN A 256 -14.45 -13.02 16.53
C ASN A 256 -14.97 -11.97 15.55
N LEU A 257 -14.78 -10.70 15.89
CA LEU A 257 -15.12 -9.55 15.08
C LEU A 257 -13.85 -8.96 14.47
N TYR A 258 -13.86 -8.78 13.17
CA TYR A 258 -12.78 -8.15 12.40
C TYR A 258 -13.33 -6.96 11.60
N ASP A 259 -12.56 -5.88 11.56
CA ASP A 259 -12.86 -4.68 10.79
C ASP A 259 -11.89 -4.56 9.60
N ASP A 260 -12.44 -4.32 8.40
CA ASP A 260 -11.66 -4.15 7.17
C ASP A 260 -12.23 -3.02 6.34
N TYR A 261 -11.36 -2.22 5.75
CA TYR A 261 -11.75 -1.08 4.90
C TYR A 261 -12.09 -1.49 3.46
N ALA A 262 -12.08 -2.78 3.14
CA ALA A 262 -12.38 -3.29 1.80
C ALA A 262 -13.76 -2.83 1.32
N HIS A 263 -13.80 -2.14 0.19
CA HIS A 263 -15.02 -1.63 -0.44
C HIS A 263 -15.10 -1.96 -1.94
N HIS A 264 -13.97 -2.27 -2.58
CA HIS A 264 -13.94 -2.76 -3.96
C HIS A 264 -14.11 -4.29 -4.02
N PRO A 265 -14.77 -4.88 -5.06
CA PRO A 265 -15.00 -6.32 -5.15
C PRO A 265 -13.75 -7.18 -4.98
N ASN A 266 -12.60 -6.76 -5.54
CA ASN A 266 -11.35 -7.48 -5.42
C ASN A 266 -10.78 -7.45 -3.99
N GLU A 267 -10.94 -6.35 -3.27
CA GLU A 267 -10.55 -6.22 -1.86
C GLU A 267 -11.45 -7.09 -0.97
N ILE A 268 -12.77 -7.03 -1.16
CA ILE A 268 -13.75 -7.85 -0.42
C ILE A 268 -13.44 -9.34 -0.63
N LYS A 269 -13.17 -9.75 -1.87
CA LYS A 269 -12.79 -11.13 -2.20
C LYS A 269 -11.51 -11.56 -1.47
N ALA A 270 -10.51 -10.69 -1.38
CA ALA A 270 -9.26 -10.95 -0.67
C ALA A 270 -9.49 -11.08 0.84
N THR A 271 -10.27 -10.18 1.43
CA THR A 271 -10.65 -10.19 2.86
C THR A 271 -11.45 -11.44 3.22
N ILE A 272 -12.43 -11.84 2.39
CA ILE A 272 -13.19 -13.08 2.59
C ILE A 272 -12.27 -14.32 2.50
N LYS A 273 -11.34 -14.36 1.53
CA LYS A 273 -10.35 -15.45 1.44
C LYS A 273 -9.50 -15.53 2.69
N LEU A 274 -9.06 -14.39 3.22
CA LEU A 274 -8.30 -14.32 4.46
C LEU A 274 -9.14 -14.82 5.64
N GLY A 275 -10.38 -14.35 5.79
CA GLY A 275 -11.31 -14.79 6.83
C GLY A 275 -11.53 -16.30 6.84
N ARG A 276 -11.57 -16.94 5.68
CA ARG A 276 -11.71 -18.40 5.55
C ARG A 276 -10.55 -19.19 6.16
N LEU A 277 -9.34 -18.62 6.27
CA LEU A 277 -8.21 -19.26 6.94
C LEU A 277 -8.46 -19.42 8.45
N PHE A 278 -9.23 -18.50 9.04
CA PHE A 278 -9.56 -18.52 10.47
C PHE A 278 -10.63 -19.57 10.81
N ILE A 279 -11.46 -19.96 9.84
CA ILE A 279 -12.53 -20.94 10.03
C ILE A 279 -12.00 -22.36 9.92
N LYS A 280 -11.13 -22.65 8.94
CA LYS A 280 -10.66 -24.00 8.60
C LYS A 280 -9.89 -24.71 9.71
N GLN A 281 -9.40 -24.05 10.74
CA GLN A 281 -8.54 -24.64 11.77
C GLN A 281 -9.28 -25.15 13.02
N LYS A 282 -10.61 -25.01 13.13
CA LYS A 282 -11.38 -25.49 14.30
C LYS A 282 -12.02 -26.88 14.15
N SER A 283 -11.77 -27.63 13.12
CA SER A 283 -12.46 -28.91 12.84
C SER A 283 -11.74 -30.17 13.35
N ASN A 284 -11.15 -30.13 14.54
CA ASN A 284 -10.81 -31.36 15.26
C ASN A 284 -11.85 -31.59 16.37
N ASN A 285 -12.91 -32.35 16.06
CA ASN A 285 -14.04 -32.77 16.89
C ASN A 285 -15.16 -31.73 17.08
N GLN A 286 -16.11 -31.73 16.21
CA GLN A 286 -17.54 -31.66 16.41
C GLN A 286 -18.29 -31.09 15.20
N SER A 287 -19.50 -31.57 14.97
CA SER A 287 -20.47 -31.31 13.91
C SER A 287 -20.99 -29.86 13.77
N GLN A 288 -20.29 -28.85 14.24
CA GLN A 288 -20.62 -27.43 14.00
C GLN A 288 -19.78 -26.88 12.86
N GLU A 289 -20.42 -26.64 11.72
CA GLU A 289 -19.82 -25.84 10.64
C GLU A 289 -19.56 -24.42 11.11
N ASN A 290 -18.28 -24.05 11.21
CA ASN A 290 -17.91 -22.67 11.46
C ASN A 290 -18.32 -21.80 10.27
N ARG A 291 -19.05 -20.72 10.51
CA ARG A 291 -19.54 -19.80 9.49
C ARG A 291 -18.74 -18.50 9.47
N LEU A 292 -18.49 -17.97 8.27
CA LEU A 292 -18.04 -16.61 8.05
C LEU A 292 -19.26 -15.75 7.71
N ILE A 293 -19.47 -14.68 8.47
CA ILE A 293 -20.50 -13.68 8.19
C ILE A 293 -19.77 -12.42 7.74
N ALA A 294 -20.08 -11.94 6.54
CA ALA A 294 -19.61 -10.66 6.03
C ALA A 294 -20.75 -9.64 6.11
N ILE A 295 -20.47 -8.51 6.74
CA ILE A 295 -21.39 -7.35 6.79
C ILE A 295 -20.72 -6.27 5.95
N PHE A 296 -21.40 -5.82 4.92
CA PHE A 296 -20.89 -4.84 3.97
C PHE A 296 -21.83 -3.63 3.90
N GLN A 297 -21.23 -2.46 3.97
CA GLN A 297 -21.89 -1.18 3.70
C GLN A 297 -21.30 -0.63 2.39
N PRO A 298 -22.12 -0.49 1.33
CA PRO A 298 -21.67 0.03 0.05
C PRO A 298 -21.35 1.53 0.13
#